data_1817636046f5f9705d1b8da8fbe9f77f
#
_entry.id   1817636046f5f9705d1b8da8fbe9f77f
#
_cell.length_a   1.000
_cell.length_b   1.000
_cell.length_c   1.000
_cell.angle_alpha   90.00
_cell.angle_beta   90.00
_cell.angle_gamma   90.00
#
_symmetry.space_group_name_H-M   'P 1'
#
loop_
_entity.id
_entity.type
_entity.pdbx_description
1 polymer ?
#
loop_
_entity_poly.entity_id
_entity_poly.type
_entity_poly.pdbx_seq_one_letter_code
_entity_poly.pdbx_strand_id
1 'polypeptide(L)'
;MKKSPAVMFALLAVAALLLAATWPPSALARSSSRRNGAPAAPRAWTPPVKSNRWECIVIHHSATDFGGARRFDKGHRDKGWDDLGYHFVVGNGSDTRDGLVEVGPRWNEQRHGAHCRSPEDYYNEHGIGICLVGNFDEGPPSAAQQQSLTKLVRFLCRKYDIPASRVYTHGGVTHLTACPGKHFDLKALRKSIR
;
A
#
# COMPACT_ATOMS: atom_id res chain seq x y z
N MET A 1 17.58 76.56 -58.48
CA MET A 1 18.97 77.12 -58.36
C MET A 1 19.75 76.16 -57.44
N LYS A 2 20.88 75.67 -57.99
CA LYS A 2 22.13 75.32 -57.28
C LYS A 2 22.04 74.32 -56.13
N LYS A 3 22.76 73.28 -56.02
CA LYS A 3 23.92 72.62 -56.62
C LYS A 3 24.21 71.45 -55.71
N SER A 4 24.41 70.31 -56.32
CA SER A 4 25.19 69.21 -55.68
C SER A 4 26.63 69.68 -55.40
N PRO A 5 27.40 69.04 -54.56
CA PRO A 5 28.13 67.82 -54.95
C PRO A 5 28.26 66.81 -53.82
N ALA A 6 28.21 65.55 -54.08
CA ALA A 6 29.25 64.59 -54.47
C ALA A 6 30.46 64.45 -53.51
N VAL A 7 30.82 63.16 -53.39
CA VAL A 7 32.11 62.60 -52.96
C VAL A 7 32.15 62.22 -51.46
N MET A 8 32.49 61.02 -51.03
CA MET A 8 33.60 60.18 -51.45
C MET A 8 33.43 58.76 -50.77
N PHE A 9 33.74 57.79 -51.54
CA PHE A 9 33.87 56.38 -51.06
C PHE A 9 35.04 56.27 -50.08
N ALA A 10 34.79 55.58 -48.97
CA ALA A 10 35.87 54.95 -48.21
C ALA A 10 35.48 53.46 -47.96
N LEU A 11 36.15 52.60 -48.72
CA LEU A 11 36.15 51.18 -48.51
C LEU A 11 36.93 50.90 -47.23
N LEU A 12 36.24 50.38 -46.22
CA LEU A 12 36.87 49.69 -45.11
C LEU A 12 36.45 48.22 -45.16
N ALA A 13 37.37 47.40 -45.66
CA ALA A 13 37.29 45.95 -45.58
C ALA A 13 37.44 45.52 -44.10
N VAL A 14 36.38 45.09 -43.46
CA VAL A 14 36.43 44.40 -42.15
C VAL A 14 36.46 42.90 -42.41
N ALA A 15 37.64 42.34 -42.19
CA ALA A 15 37.83 40.90 -42.20
C ALA A 15 37.01 40.27 -41.06
N ALA A 16 35.92 39.58 -41.41
CA ALA A 16 35.16 38.77 -40.46
C ALA A 16 35.95 37.48 -40.20
N LEU A 17 36.64 37.42 -39.05
CA LEU A 17 37.16 36.15 -38.50
C LEU A 17 35.97 35.31 -38.10
N LEU A 18 35.67 34.27 -38.88
CA LEU A 18 34.76 33.20 -38.50
C LEU A 18 35.45 32.33 -37.45
N LEU A 19 35.22 32.62 -36.16
CA LEU A 19 35.48 31.68 -35.09
C LEU A 19 34.41 30.58 -35.16
N ALA A 20 34.77 29.44 -35.78
CA ALA A 20 34.00 28.22 -35.70
C ALA A 20 34.04 27.71 -34.24
N ALA A 21 33.03 28.08 -33.46
CA ALA A 21 32.81 27.47 -32.18
C ALA A 21 32.47 25.99 -32.40
N THR A 22 33.45 25.10 -32.18
CA THR A 22 33.24 23.68 -32.13
C THR A 22 32.45 23.36 -30.85
N TRP A 23 31.14 23.23 -31.01
CA TRP A 23 30.25 22.71 -29.96
C TRP A 23 30.62 21.23 -29.72
N PRO A 24 30.94 20.82 -28.47
CA PRO A 24 31.17 19.42 -28.23
C PRO A 24 29.86 18.68 -28.50
N PRO A 25 29.91 17.45 -29.05
CA PRO A 25 28.70 16.66 -29.26
C PRO A 25 28.01 16.45 -27.90
N SER A 26 26.76 16.89 -27.81
CA SER A 26 25.91 16.63 -26.67
C SER A 26 25.97 15.14 -26.36
N ALA A 27 26.60 14.77 -25.26
CA ALA A 27 26.50 13.45 -24.71
C ALA A 27 25.00 13.17 -24.51
N LEU A 28 24.45 12.33 -25.38
CA LEU A 28 23.13 11.74 -25.20
C LEU A 28 23.16 11.07 -23.83
N ALA A 29 22.68 11.81 -22.83
CA ALA A 29 22.41 11.25 -21.53
C ALA A 29 21.47 10.06 -21.78
N ARG A 30 22.03 8.86 -21.68
CA ARG A 30 21.22 7.65 -21.65
C ARG A 30 20.26 7.83 -20.48
N SER A 31 19.04 8.22 -20.80
CA SER A 31 17.92 8.12 -19.88
C SER A 31 17.88 6.67 -19.46
N SER A 32 18.47 6.36 -18.30
CA SER A 32 18.19 5.11 -17.62
C SER A 32 16.69 5.14 -17.35
N SER A 33 15.95 4.37 -18.11
CA SER A 33 14.54 4.15 -17.83
C SER A 33 14.48 3.63 -16.39
N ARG A 34 14.18 4.53 -15.46
CA ARG A 34 13.79 4.13 -14.10
C ARG A 34 12.61 3.20 -14.32
N ARG A 35 12.85 1.90 -14.19
CA ARG A 35 11.75 0.95 -14.03
C ARG A 35 10.93 1.53 -12.89
N ASN A 36 9.70 1.92 -13.19
CA ASN A 36 8.73 2.35 -12.20
C ASN A 36 8.40 1.14 -11.31
N GLY A 37 9.36 0.75 -10.47
CA GLY A 37 9.15 -0.24 -9.43
C GLY A 37 8.14 0.36 -8.46
N ALA A 38 7.06 -0.35 -8.18
CA ALA A 38 6.17 0.02 -7.11
C ALA A 38 7.01 0.29 -5.86
N PRO A 39 6.69 1.32 -5.05
CA PRO A 39 7.45 1.64 -3.85
C PRO A 39 7.58 0.39 -2.99
N ALA A 40 8.79 0.16 -2.48
CA ALA A 40 9.09 -1.00 -1.63
C ALA A 40 8.10 -1.04 -0.45
N ALA A 41 7.69 -2.25 -0.08
CA ALA A 41 6.82 -2.43 1.07
C ALA A 41 7.52 -1.94 2.35
N PRO A 42 6.76 -1.35 3.30
CA PRO A 42 7.32 -0.92 4.58
C PRO A 42 8.07 -2.06 5.28
N ARG A 43 9.25 -1.76 5.85
CA ARG A 43 10.08 -2.76 6.55
C ARG A 43 9.30 -3.50 7.65
N ALA A 44 8.39 -2.80 8.34
CA ALA A 44 7.55 -3.37 9.38
C ALA A 44 6.64 -4.53 8.91
N TRP A 45 6.38 -4.65 7.60
CA TRP A 45 5.59 -5.76 7.07
C TRP A 45 6.40 -7.04 6.88
N THR A 46 7.73 -6.96 7.03
CA THR A 46 8.59 -8.15 7.03
C THR A 46 8.88 -8.55 8.46
N PRO A 47 8.44 -9.73 8.91
CA PRO A 47 8.66 -10.15 10.29
C PRO A 47 10.15 -10.31 10.57
N PRO A 48 10.60 -10.01 11.81
CA PRO A 48 12.01 -10.13 12.20
C PRO A 48 12.44 -11.56 12.51
N VAL A 49 11.48 -12.49 12.60
CA VAL A 49 11.70 -13.90 12.92
C VAL A 49 11.33 -14.82 11.75
N LYS A 50 11.63 -16.10 11.86
CA LYS A 50 11.26 -17.11 10.86
C LYS A 50 9.74 -17.07 10.66
N SER A 51 9.31 -16.96 9.40
CA SER A 51 7.89 -16.90 9.06
C SER A 51 7.17 -18.21 9.38
N ASN A 52 5.94 -18.07 9.87
CA ASN A 52 4.98 -19.15 9.92
C ASN A 52 4.57 -19.58 8.48
N ARG A 53 3.91 -20.72 8.37
CA ARG A 53 3.33 -21.21 7.11
C ARG A 53 1.96 -20.57 6.88
N TRP A 54 1.95 -19.39 6.25
CA TRP A 54 0.72 -18.71 5.91
C TRP A 54 0.14 -19.23 4.59
N GLU A 55 -1.14 -19.58 4.59
CA GLU A 55 -1.81 -20.17 3.44
C GLU A 55 -3.00 -19.35 2.93
N CYS A 56 -3.52 -18.43 3.74
CA CYS A 56 -4.64 -17.57 3.36
C CYS A 56 -4.61 -16.24 4.10
N ILE A 57 -5.50 -15.34 3.70
CA ILE A 57 -5.72 -14.03 4.35
C ILE A 57 -7.21 -13.93 4.67
N VAL A 58 -7.53 -13.48 5.88
CA VAL A 58 -8.92 -13.25 6.31
C VAL A 58 -9.11 -11.77 6.63
N ILE A 59 -10.06 -11.14 5.95
CA ILE A 59 -10.39 -9.72 6.12
C ILE A 59 -11.54 -9.58 7.09
N HIS A 60 -11.38 -8.64 8.01
CA HIS A 60 -12.36 -8.27 9.04
C HIS A 60 -12.63 -6.76 9.02
N HIS A 61 -13.73 -6.35 9.61
CA HIS A 61 -13.94 -5.01 10.12
C HIS A 61 -14.05 -5.04 11.66
N SER A 62 -13.87 -3.87 12.28
CA SER A 62 -14.04 -3.75 13.72
C SER A 62 -15.51 -3.66 14.14
N ALA A 63 -16.41 -3.35 13.20
CA ALA A 63 -17.82 -2.98 13.45
C ALA A 63 -17.96 -1.81 14.43
N THR A 64 -16.97 -0.88 14.45
CA THR A 64 -16.94 0.31 15.30
C THR A 64 -16.46 1.51 14.50
N ASP A 65 -16.93 2.74 14.84
CA ASP A 65 -16.54 3.96 14.14
C ASP A 65 -15.13 4.43 14.48
N PHE A 66 -14.55 3.93 15.56
CA PHE A 66 -13.23 4.32 16.05
C PHE A 66 -12.43 3.11 16.51
N GLY A 67 -11.11 3.22 16.40
CA GLY A 67 -10.22 2.15 16.83
C GLY A 67 -8.81 2.25 16.27
N GLY A 68 -8.01 1.26 16.64
CA GLY A 68 -6.64 1.05 16.26
C GLY A 68 -6.09 -0.17 16.97
N ALA A 69 -4.88 -0.62 16.62
CA ALA A 69 -4.29 -1.82 17.17
C ALA A 69 -4.20 -1.80 18.71
N ARG A 70 -3.80 -0.66 19.28
CA ARG A 70 -3.68 -0.49 20.74
C ARG A 70 -5.01 -0.64 21.45
N ARG A 71 -6.09 -0.04 20.91
CA ARG A 71 -7.42 -0.11 21.51
C ARG A 71 -7.97 -1.53 21.44
N PHE A 72 -7.81 -2.18 20.30
CA PHE A 72 -8.28 -3.55 20.13
C PHE A 72 -7.48 -4.56 20.96
N ASP A 73 -6.15 -4.36 21.09
CA ASP A 73 -5.31 -5.16 21.99
C ASP A 73 -5.82 -5.09 23.43
N LYS A 74 -6.06 -3.85 23.93
CA LYS A 74 -6.64 -3.67 25.27
C LYS A 74 -7.99 -4.38 25.39
N GLY A 75 -8.90 -4.17 24.43
CA GLY A 75 -10.23 -4.79 24.49
C GLY A 75 -10.21 -6.32 24.40
N HIS A 76 -9.21 -6.89 23.72
CA HIS A 76 -9.00 -8.33 23.67
C HIS A 76 -8.45 -8.86 25.01
N ARG A 77 -7.47 -8.18 25.60
CA ARG A 77 -6.92 -8.52 26.94
C ARG A 77 -7.98 -8.42 28.03
N ASP A 78 -8.83 -7.40 27.99
CA ASP A 78 -9.93 -7.22 28.93
C ASP A 78 -10.97 -8.39 28.85
N LYS A 79 -11.00 -9.15 27.72
CA LYS A 79 -11.77 -10.38 27.52
C LYS A 79 -11.01 -11.64 27.86
N GLY A 80 -9.81 -11.55 28.41
CA GLY A 80 -8.96 -12.68 28.79
C GLY A 80 -8.13 -13.27 27.65
N TRP A 81 -7.97 -12.57 26.52
CA TRP A 81 -7.06 -13.00 25.45
C TRP A 81 -5.63 -12.54 25.75
N ASP A 82 -4.65 -13.26 25.18
CA ASP A 82 -3.23 -12.93 25.39
C ASP A 82 -2.90 -11.52 24.87
N ASP A 83 -3.44 -11.15 23.68
CA ASP A 83 -3.16 -9.90 23.00
C ASP A 83 -4.12 -9.66 21.83
N LEU A 84 -3.77 -8.67 20.97
CA LEU A 84 -4.48 -8.39 19.73
C LEU A 84 -4.64 -9.65 18.87
N GLY A 85 -5.87 -10.08 18.60
CA GLY A 85 -6.16 -11.28 17.81
C GLY A 85 -5.78 -11.17 16.33
N TYR A 86 -5.63 -9.95 15.79
CA TYR A 86 -5.28 -9.69 14.39
C TYR A 86 -3.77 -9.56 14.20
N HIS A 87 -3.30 -9.82 12.97
CA HIS A 87 -1.91 -9.59 12.57
C HIS A 87 -1.68 -8.14 12.15
N PHE A 88 -2.70 -7.52 11.52
CA PHE A 88 -2.67 -6.13 11.07
C PHE A 88 -3.99 -5.43 11.38
N VAL A 89 -3.90 -4.13 11.62
CA VAL A 89 -5.06 -3.24 11.73
C VAL A 89 -4.88 -2.07 10.77
N VAL A 90 -5.92 -1.68 10.05
CA VAL A 90 -5.91 -0.53 9.13
C VAL A 90 -6.79 0.58 9.69
N GLY A 91 -6.19 1.67 10.09
CA GLY A 91 -6.84 2.83 10.71
C GLY A 91 -7.79 3.56 9.76
N ASN A 92 -8.77 4.29 10.33
CA ASN A 92 -9.78 5.08 9.62
C ASN A 92 -9.73 6.59 9.91
N GLY A 93 -8.65 7.07 10.56
CA GLY A 93 -8.53 8.48 10.94
C GLY A 93 -9.00 8.80 12.36
N SER A 94 -9.51 7.82 13.11
CA SER A 94 -9.95 8.02 14.50
C SER A 94 -8.80 7.93 15.51
N ASP A 95 -8.44 6.74 15.97
CA ASP A 95 -7.30 6.56 16.89
C ASP A 95 -5.95 6.62 16.16
N THR A 96 -5.93 6.28 14.88
CA THR A 96 -4.72 6.32 14.03
C THR A 96 -5.07 6.86 12.64
N ARG A 97 -4.06 7.38 11.94
CA ARG A 97 -4.25 8.00 10.62
C ARG A 97 -5.00 7.08 9.66
N ASP A 98 -5.91 7.66 8.86
CA ASP A 98 -6.65 6.94 7.83
C ASP A 98 -5.70 6.21 6.86
N GLY A 99 -5.95 4.92 6.67
CA GLY A 99 -5.12 4.04 5.86
C GLY A 99 -3.76 3.66 6.50
N LEU A 100 -3.45 4.05 7.75
CA LEU A 100 -2.26 3.56 8.43
C LEU A 100 -2.41 2.06 8.70
N VAL A 101 -1.40 1.29 8.25
CA VAL A 101 -1.31 -0.14 8.59
C VAL A 101 -0.48 -0.30 9.85
N GLU A 102 -1.12 -0.72 10.92
CA GLU A 102 -0.51 -1.06 12.19
C GLU A 102 -0.19 -2.56 12.23
N VAL A 103 0.99 -2.87 12.74
CA VAL A 103 1.48 -4.26 12.84
C VAL A 103 1.26 -4.78 14.24
N GLY A 104 0.52 -5.88 14.37
CA GLY A 104 0.26 -6.51 15.64
C GLY A 104 1.42 -7.37 16.16
N PRO A 105 1.44 -7.68 17.47
CA PRO A 105 2.49 -8.52 18.08
C PRO A 105 2.54 -9.92 17.46
N ARG A 106 1.40 -10.52 17.15
CA ARG A 106 1.33 -11.84 16.50
C ARG A 106 2.04 -11.90 15.16
N TRP A 107 2.00 -10.79 14.38
CA TRP A 107 2.77 -10.71 13.14
C TRP A 107 4.27 -10.66 13.39
N ASN A 108 4.72 -9.82 14.34
CA ASN A 108 6.14 -9.71 14.67
C ASN A 108 6.72 -11.03 15.19
N GLU A 109 5.95 -11.78 15.94
CA GLU A 109 6.33 -13.06 16.54
C GLU A 109 5.95 -14.26 15.67
N GLN A 110 5.27 -14.03 14.55
CA GLN A 110 4.78 -15.06 13.62
C GLN A 110 3.93 -16.14 14.31
N ARG A 111 3.16 -15.71 15.31
CA ARG A 111 2.17 -16.54 16.00
C ARG A 111 0.86 -16.63 15.21
N HIS A 112 0.12 -17.70 15.41
CA HIS A 112 -1.24 -17.84 14.89
C HIS A 112 -2.17 -16.74 15.42
N GLY A 113 -3.22 -16.44 14.67
CA GLY A 113 -4.22 -15.44 15.04
C GLY A 113 -5.18 -15.92 16.14
N ALA A 114 -6.04 -14.99 16.58
CA ALA A 114 -7.22 -15.28 17.38
C ALA A 114 -8.38 -14.42 16.81
N HIS A 115 -8.59 -14.47 15.50
CA HIS A 115 -9.49 -13.57 14.78
C HIS A 115 -10.65 -14.32 14.10
N CYS A 116 -10.55 -15.63 13.91
CA CYS A 116 -11.51 -16.38 13.13
C CYS A 116 -11.77 -17.77 13.76
N ARG A 117 -12.78 -17.87 14.61
CA ARG A 117 -13.16 -19.16 15.19
C ARG A 117 -13.78 -20.04 14.10
N SER A 118 -13.13 -21.16 13.80
CA SER A 118 -13.57 -22.13 12.80
C SER A 118 -13.32 -23.55 13.31
N PRO A 119 -13.95 -24.59 12.71
CA PRO A 119 -13.55 -25.96 12.97
C PRO A 119 -12.04 -26.12 12.74
N GLU A 120 -11.37 -26.90 13.60
CA GLU A 120 -9.93 -27.21 13.54
C GLU A 120 -9.02 -25.96 13.60
N ASP A 121 -9.56 -24.79 13.94
CA ASP A 121 -8.86 -23.51 14.07
C ASP A 121 -7.99 -23.08 12.87
N TYR A 122 -8.24 -23.69 11.70
CA TYR A 122 -7.44 -23.54 10.48
C TYR A 122 -7.15 -22.06 10.09
N TYR A 123 -8.18 -21.21 10.15
CA TYR A 123 -8.02 -19.80 9.76
C TYR A 123 -7.25 -18.95 10.77
N ASN A 124 -7.13 -19.38 12.02
CA ASN A 124 -6.23 -18.78 12.99
C ASN A 124 -4.80 -19.29 12.80
N GLU A 125 -4.62 -20.59 12.57
CA GLU A 125 -3.29 -21.20 12.44
C GLU A 125 -2.59 -20.83 11.13
N HIS A 126 -3.33 -20.81 10.02
CA HIS A 126 -2.79 -20.62 8.67
C HIS A 126 -3.24 -19.33 7.99
N GLY A 127 -4.10 -18.54 8.61
CA GLY A 127 -4.66 -17.31 8.05
C GLY A 127 -4.05 -16.04 8.66
N ILE A 128 -3.65 -15.11 7.80
CA ILE A 128 -3.24 -13.77 8.22
C ILE A 128 -4.50 -12.93 8.41
N GLY A 129 -4.84 -12.57 9.65
CA GLY A 129 -5.99 -11.73 9.98
C GLY A 129 -5.67 -10.24 9.81
N ILE A 130 -6.48 -9.54 9.02
CA ILE A 130 -6.39 -8.09 8.80
C ILE A 130 -7.73 -7.47 9.17
N CYS A 131 -7.73 -6.54 10.14
CA CYS A 131 -8.91 -5.81 10.57
C CYS A 131 -8.86 -4.36 10.06
N LEU A 132 -9.91 -3.91 9.39
CA LEU A 132 -10.10 -2.50 9.06
C LEU A 132 -10.99 -1.87 10.13
N VAL A 133 -10.60 -0.70 10.64
CA VAL A 133 -11.44 0.09 11.55
C VAL A 133 -12.62 0.66 10.79
N GLY A 134 -13.83 0.37 11.24
CA GLY A 134 -15.08 0.84 10.62
C GLY A 134 -16.21 -0.18 10.72
N ASN A 135 -17.44 0.28 10.46
CA ASN A 135 -18.61 -0.56 10.30
C ASN A 135 -19.04 -0.58 8.82
N PHE A 136 -18.63 -1.62 8.07
CA PHE A 136 -18.93 -1.67 6.64
C PHE A 136 -20.30 -2.32 6.32
N ASP A 137 -21.15 -2.44 7.31
CA ASP A 137 -22.61 -2.58 7.10
C ASP A 137 -23.27 -1.22 6.84
N GLU A 138 -22.64 -0.12 7.23
CA GLU A 138 -23.16 1.25 7.07
C GLU A 138 -22.58 1.98 5.86
N GLY A 139 -21.32 1.71 5.50
CA GLY A 139 -20.67 2.33 4.35
C GLY A 139 -19.37 1.61 3.96
N PRO A 140 -18.80 1.91 2.79
CA PRO A 140 -17.55 1.27 2.35
C PRO A 140 -16.33 1.77 3.15
N PRO A 141 -15.22 1.02 3.17
CA PRO A 141 -13.93 1.51 3.66
C PRO A 141 -13.52 2.80 2.93
N SER A 142 -12.80 3.69 3.60
CA SER A 142 -12.24 4.89 2.98
C SER A 142 -11.32 4.55 1.80
N ALA A 143 -11.12 5.50 0.89
CA ALA A 143 -10.18 5.32 -0.23
C ALA A 143 -8.76 5.03 0.27
N ALA A 144 -8.33 5.63 1.39
CA ALA A 144 -7.02 5.39 2.00
C ALA A 144 -6.92 3.98 2.59
N GLN A 145 -7.97 3.49 3.26
CA GLN A 145 -8.04 2.12 3.74
C GLN A 145 -7.99 1.10 2.60
N GLN A 146 -8.76 1.31 1.53
CA GLN A 146 -8.77 0.43 0.36
C GLN A 146 -7.41 0.35 -0.34
N GLN A 147 -6.73 1.50 -0.51
CA GLN A 147 -5.39 1.54 -1.09
C GLN A 147 -4.36 0.81 -0.22
N SER A 148 -4.38 1.04 1.08
CA SER A 148 -3.45 0.42 2.02
C SER A 148 -3.69 -1.07 2.14
N LEU A 149 -4.95 -1.51 2.23
CA LEU A 149 -5.31 -2.92 2.21
C LEU A 149 -4.84 -3.61 0.93
N THR A 150 -5.07 -3.01 -0.23
CA THR A 150 -4.61 -3.56 -1.52
C THR A 150 -3.09 -3.73 -1.56
N LYS A 151 -2.34 -2.73 -1.09
CA LYS A 151 -0.87 -2.80 -1.02
C LYS A 151 -0.39 -3.90 -0.07
N LEU A 152 -0.98 -3.98 1.11
CA LEU A 152 -0.65 -4.99 2.12
C LEU A 152 -0.96 -6.40 1.62
N VAL A 153 -2.18 -6.63 1.13
CA VAL A 153 -2.60 -7.96 0.66
C VAL A 153 -1.76 -8.41 -0.54
N ARG A 154 -1.47 -7.51 -1.49
CA ARG A 154 -0.56 -7.81 -2.62
C ARG A 154 0.84 -8.19 -2.14
N PHE A 155 1.38 -7.48 -1.15
CA PHE A 155 2.67 -7.81 -0.55
C PHE A 155 2.65 -9.22 0.08
N LEU A 156 1.64 -9.52 0.90
CA LEU A 156 1.50 -10.81 1.59
C LEU A 156 1.30 -11.96 0.60
N CYS A 157 0.43 -11.79 -0.40
CA CYS A 157 0.21 -12.79 -1.45
C CYS A 157 1.52 -13.13 -2.17
N ARG A 158 2.32 -12.14 -2.54
CA ARG A 158 3.61 -12.36 -3.21
C ARG A 158 4.65 -12.99 -2.30
N LYS A 159 4.68 -12.60 -1.03
CA LYS A 159 5.68 -13.08 -0.06
C LYS A 159 5.48 -14.53 0.32
N TYR A 160 4.22 -14.98 0.38
CA TYR A 160 3.83 -16.30 0.88
C TYR A 160 3.18 -17.19 -0.18
N ASP A 161 3.22 -16.78 -1.45
CA ASP A 161 2.61 -17.50 -2.58
C ASP A 161 1.11 -17.80 -2.38
N ILE A 162 0.41 -16.86 -1.69
CA ILE A 162 -1.03 -16.98 -1.44
C ILE A 162 -1.79 -16.49 -2.70
N PRO A 163 -2.55 -17.35 -3.37
CA PRO A 163 -3.33 -16.95 -4.52
C PRO A 163 -4.49 -16.02 -4.11
N ALA A 164 -4.90 -15.11 -4.99
CA ALA A 164 -6.00 -14.19 -4.72
C ALA A 164 -7.32 -14.89 -4.34
N SER A 165 -7.54 -16.13 -4.78
CA SER A 165 -8.68 -16.96 -4.39
C SER A 165 -8.70 -17.32 -2.89
N ARG A 166 -7.53 -17.35 -2.24
CA ARG A 166 -7.39 -17.60 -0.80
C ARG A 166 -7.37 -16.34 0.07
N VAL A 167 -7.80 -15.21 -0.46
CA VAL A 167 -8.15 -14.02 0.32
C VAL A 167 -9.63 -14.09 0.60
N TYR A 168 -9.99 -14.21 1.86
CA TYR A 168 -11.37 -14.43 2.33
C TYR A 168 -11.89 -13.27 3.15
N THR A 169 -13.19 -13.24 3.41
CA THR A 169 -13.82 -12.45 4.47
C THR A 169 -14.16 -13.37 5.66
N HIS A 170 -14.24 -12.81 6.86
CA HIS A 170 -14.61 -13.58 8.04
C HIS A 170 -15.98 -14.28 7.86
N GLY A 171 -16.99 -13.53 7.41
CA GLY A 171 -18.31 -14.12 7.11
C GLY A 171 -18.27 -15.18 6.02
N GLY A 172 -17.39 -15.02 5.03
CA GLY A 172 -17.23 -15.97 3.93
C GLY A 172 -16.62 -17.30 4.32
N VAL A 173 -15.90 -17.38 5.43
CA VAL A 173 -15.28 -18.63 5.91
C VAL A 173 -16.05 -19.28 7.06
N THR A 174 -16.71 -18.49 7.92
CA THR A 174 -17.45 -19.03 9.07
C THR A 174 -18.94 -19.18 8.83
N HIS A 175 -19.51 -18.37 7.93
CA HIS A 175 -20.96 -18.26 7.71
C HIS A 175 -21.78 -17.89 8.95
N LEU A 176 -21.12 -17.38 10.01
CA LEU A 176 -21.72 -17.02 11.29
C LEU A 176 -21.79 -15.53 11.56
N THR A 177 -21.28 -14.71 10.63
CA THR A 177 -21.18 -13.25 10.77
C THR A 177 -21.27 -12.57 9.42
N ALA A 178 -21.73 -11.30 9.38
CA ALA A 178 -21.67 -10.47 8.19
C ALA A 178 -20.28 -9.81 7.96
N CYS A 179 -19.34 -9.98 8.90
CA CYS A 179 -18.01 -9.36 8.83
C CYS A 179 -17.27 -9.70 7.51
N PRO A 180 -16.73 -8.70 6.82
CA PRO A 180 -16.53 -7.30 7.20
C PRO A 180 -17.67 -6.35 6.83
N GLY A 181 -18.86 -6.84 6.52
CA GLY A 181 -20.04 -6.06 6.20
C GLY A 181 -20.34 -5.98 4.68
N LYS A 182 -21.60 -5.64 4.36
CA LYS A 182 -22.16 -5.71 3.00
C LYS A 182 -21.55 -4.72 2.00
N HIS A 183 -20.92 -3.63 2.49
CA HIS A 183 -20.28 -2.62 1.64
C HIS A 183 -18.79 -2.93 1.37
N PHE A 184 -18.26 -4.06 1.87
CA PHE A 184 -16.90 -4.49 1.56
C PHE A 184 -16.87 -5.32 0.27
N ASP A 185 -16.17 -4.83 -0.75
CA ASP A 185 -16.05 -5.52 -2.05
C ASP A 185 -14.80 -6.43 -2.12
N LEU A 186 -14.95 -7.68 -1.70
CA LEU A 186 -13.90 -8.69 -1.82
C LEU A 186 -13.52 -8.98 -3.28
N LYS A 187 -14.48 -8.90 -4.22
CA LYS A 187 -14.24 -9.17 -5.64
C LYS A 187 -13.33 -8.11 -6.25
N ALA A 188 -13.59 -6.84 -5.94
CA ALA A 188 -12.72 -5.73 -6.35
C ALA A 188 -11.31 -5.87 -5.74
N LEU A 189 -11.19 -6.19 -4.45
CA LEU A 189 -9.90 -6.44 -3.80
C LEU A 189 -9.13 -7.56 -4.53
N ARG A 190 -9.75 -8.74 -4.73
CA ARG A 190 -9.11 -9.87 -5.42
C ARG A 190 -8.69 -9.53 -6.86
N LYS A 191 -9.43 -8.70 -7.57
CA LYS A 191 -9.08 -8.21 -8.90
C LYS A 191 -7.85 -7.29 -8.86
N SER A 192 -7.75 -6.44 -7.85
CA SER A 192 -6.68 -5.44 -7.73
C SER A 192 -5.32 -6.02 -7.34
N ILE A 193 -5.27 -7.22 -6.77
CA ILE A 193 -4.03 -7.86 -6.28
C ILE A 193 -3.42 -8.90 -7.25
N ARG A 194 -4.10 -9.16 -8.36
CA ARG A 194 -3.63 -10.06 -9.44
C ARG A 194 -2.46 -9.49 -10.22
#